data_5850d0b3b7995f6e54ea3bcd6565f6e7
#
_entry.id   5850d0b3b7995f6e54ea3bcd6565f6e7
#
_cell.length_a   1.000
_cell.length_b   1.000
_cell.length_c   1.000
_cell.angle_alpha   90.00
_cell.angle_beta   90.00
_cell.angle_gamma   90.00
#
_symmetry.space_group_name_H-M   'P 1'
#
loop_
_entity.id
_entity.type
_entity.pdbx_description
1 polymer ?
#
loop_
_entity_poly.entity_id
_entity_poly.type
_entity_poly.pdbx_seq_one_letter_code
_entity_poly.pdbx_strand_id
1 'polypeptide(L)'
;MNERKSRLNVPDQPNILWISNHDSSAWNYGCYGDQYAQTLNIDRLAAAGVRYANAFTAGPICSPSRSSIYTGMHPTTLGTHHHRSAVIRPAGVELLNKMLMDAGYACTAPDNDINLYVAKDESDQYYDCGDFWKHRPQDKPFFAYHKLGSSHASVFKLTPEDARKVRSPLLSDDELHDPQDVPVPSFVPDTPLFRE
;
A
#
# COMPACT_ATOMS: atom_id res chain seq x y z
N MET A 1 11.96 28.14 6.49
CA MET A 1 11.21 26.88 6.73
C MET A 1 10.16 26.97 7.84
N ASN A 2 10.18 28.01 8.70
CA ASN A 2 9.24 28.15 9.83
C ASN A 2 7.89 28.81 9.53
N GLU A 3 7.79 29.65 8.50
CA GLU A 3 6.54 30.40 8.26
C GLU A 3 5.38 29.58 7.64
N ARG A 4 5.66 28.47 6.98
CA ARG A 4 4.61 27.60 6.41
C ARG A 4 3.91 26.73 7.47
N LYS A 5 4.62 26.34 8.53
CA LYS A 5 4.06 25.53 9.63
C LYS A 5 3.01 26.30 10.43
N SER A 6 3.17 27.62 10.60
CA SER A 6 2.24 28.44 11.37
C SER A 6 0.86 28.61 10.72
N ARG A 7 0.77 28.45 9.41
CA ARG A 7 -0.51 28.63 8.68
C ARG A 7 -1.42 27.40 8.68
N LEU A 8 -0.88 26.20 8.92
CA LEU A 8 -1.63 24.94 8.84
C LEU A 8 -1.87 24.29 10.21
N ASN A 9 -1.35 24.85 11.29
CA ASN A 9 -1.38 24.27 12.64
C ASN A 9 -0.98 22.79 12.67
N VAL A 10 0.01 22.42 11.84
CA VAL A 10 0.52 21.04 11.74
C VAL A 10 1.45 20.77 12.91
N PRO A 11 1.24 19.70 13.69
CA PRO A 11 2.17 19.30 14.74
C PRO A 11 3.58 19.09 14.20
N ASP A 12 4.60 19.27 15.03
CA ASP A 12 5.98 18.99 14.64
C ASP A 12 6.21 17.53 14.29
N GLN A 13 5.47 16.63 14.94
CA GLN A 13 5.42 15.19 14.68
C GLN A 13 3.97 14.76 14.42
N PRO A 14 3.46 14.85 13.19
CA PRO A 14 2.13 14.42 12.86
C PRO A 14 2.01 12.89 12.86
N ASN A 15 0.83 12.38 13.15
CA ASN A 15 0.51 10.99 12.90
C ASN A 15 0.58 10.68 11.40
N ILE A 16 1.13 9.52 11.06
CA ILE A 16 1.30 9.07 9.68
C ILE A 16 0.53 7.76 9.50
N LEU A 17 -0.50 7.80 8.67
CA LEU A 17 -1.23 6.61 8.23
C LEU A 17 -0.93 6.38 6.75
N TRP A 18 -0.32 5.23 6.47
CA TRP A 18 -0.06 4.81 5.11
C TRP A 18 -0.90 3.59 4.77
N ILE A 19 -1.78 3.75 3.79
CA ILE A 19 -2.62 2.68 3.27
C ILE A 19 -2.15 2.38 1.85
N SER A 20 -1.83 1.12 1.57
CA SER A 20 -1.49 0.66 0.23
C SER A 20 -2.47 -0.40 -0.25
N ASN A 21 -2.81 -0.33 -1.52
CA ASN A 21 -3.55 -1.36 -2.22
C ASN A 21 -2.59 -2.19 -3.09
N HIS A 22 -2.95 -3.44 -3.41
CA HIS A 22 -2.20 -4.27 -4.34
C HIS A 22 -2.69 -4.07 -5.77
N ASP A 23 -1.76 -4.18 -6.72
CA ASP A 23 -2.03 -4.36 -8.16
C ASP A 23 -3.06 -3.38 -8.74
N SER A 24 -3.14 -2.16 -8.17
CA SER A 24 -4.07 -1.11 -8.59
C SER A 24 -3.32 0.01 -9.28
N SER A 25 -3.78 0.39 -10.45
CA SER A 25 -3.28 1.52 -11.24
C SER A 25 -4.14 2.76 -11.02
N ALA A 26 -3.67 3.92 -11.46
CA ALA A 26 -4.42 5.17 -11.35
C ALA A 26 -5.82 5.06 -11.97
N TRP A 27 -5.95 4.39 -13.11
CA TRP A 27 -7.24 4.19 -13.79
C TRP A 27 -8.24 3.26 -13.06
N ASN A 28 -7.91 2.73 -11.89
CA ASN A 28 -8.84 1.99 -11.05
C ASN A 28 -9.49 2.88 -9.97
N TYR A 29 -9.38 4.20 -10.07
CA TYR A 29 -9.91 5.14 -9.09
C TYR A 29 -10.67 6.28 -9.75
N GLY A 30 -11.84 6.62 -9.19
CA GLY A 30 -12.70 7.70 -9.69
C GLY A 30 -11.99 9.04 -9.76
N CYS A 31 -11.16 9.37 -8.75
CA CYS A 31 -10.38 10.63 -8.74
C CYS A 31 -9.34 10.74 -9.88
N TYR A 32 -9.05 9.66 -10.57
CA TYR A 32 -8.21 9.64 -11.77
C TYR A 32 -9.01 9.49 -13.08
N GLY A 33 -10.33 9.44 -12.97
CA GLY A 33 -11.23 9.44 -14.13
C GLY A 33 -11.89 8.10 -14.45
N ASP A 34 -11.72 7.08 -13.59
CA ASP A 34 -12.47 5.84 -13.73
C ASP A 34 -13.97 6.11 -13.49
N GLN A 35 -14.80 5.68 -14.44
CA GLN A 35 -16.26 5.85 -14.39
C GLN A 35 -16.98 4.65 -13.79
N TYR A 36 -16.29 3.54 -13.63
CA TYR A 36 -16.83 2.26 -13.15
C TYR A 36 -16.50 2.00 -11.68
N ALA A 37 -15.29 2.34 -11.25
CA ALA A 37 -14.85 2.10 -9.89
C ALA A 37 -15.56 3.01 -8.88
N GLN A 38 -16.20 2.42 -7.89
CA GLN A 38 -16.82 3.12 -6.78
C GLN A 38 -15.80 3.36 -5.65
N THR A 39 -14.95 4.35 -5.79
CA THR A 39 -13.83 4.66 -4.87
C THR A 39 -14.06 5.91 -4.03
N LEU A 40 -15.28 6.12 -3.57
CA LEU A 40 -15.75 7.35 -2.91
C LEU A 40 -14.86 7.81 -1.73
N ASN A 41 -14.31 6.90 -0.95
CA ASN A 41 -13.44 7.25 0.18
C ASN A 41 -12.09 7.78 -0.29
N ILE A 42 -11.50 7.17 -1.33
CA ILE A 42 -10.24 7.62 -1.95
C ILE A 42 -10.45 8.94 -2.68
N ASP A 43 -11.56 9.07 -3.40
CA ASP A 43 -11.92 10.30 -4.13
C ASP A 43 -12.08 11.48 -3.17
N ARG A 44 -12.68 11.24 -2.01
CA ARG A 44 -12.82 12.24 -0.95
C ARG A 44 -11.47 12.65 -0.35
N LEU A 45 -10.55 11.69 -0.13
CA LEU A 45 -9.18 11.99 0.30
C LEU A 45 -8.43 12.80 -0.76
N ALA A 46 -8.57 12.44 -2.04
CA ALA A 46 -7.97 13.18 -3.15
C ALA A 46 -8.48 14.62 -3.24
N ALA A 47 -9.80 14.83 -3.02
CA ALA A 47 -10.41 16.15 -3.02
C ALA A 47 -9.95 17.03 -1.84
N ALA A 48 -9.66 16.41 -0.68
CA ALA A 48 -9.23 17.12 0.53
C ALA A 48 -7.69 17.29 0.63
N GLY A 49 -6.93 16.58 -0.19
CA GLY A 49 -5.48 16.52 -0.11
C GLY A 49 -4.78 16.84 -1.43
N VAL A 50 -3.70 16.13 -1.69
CA VAL A 50 -2.90 16.25 -2.92
C VAL A 50 -2.98 14.95 -3.70
N ARG A 51 -3.39 15.06 -4.96
CA ARG A 51 -3.40 13.96 -5.92
C ARG A 51 -2.20 14.11 -6.87
N TYR A 52 -1.32 13.11 -6.89
CA TYR A 52 -0.19 13.08 -7.80
C TYR A 52 -0.62 12.53 -9.17
N ALA A 53 -0.47 13.32 -10.22
CA ALA A 53 -0.78 12.89 -11.59
C ALA A 53 0.32 11.99 -12.18
N ASN A 54 1.56 12.19 -11.75
CA ASN A 54 2.74 11.44 -12.23
C ASN A 54 3.52 10.92 -11.02
N ALA A 55 3.20 9.69 -10.61
CA ALA A 55 3.92 8.97 -9.58
C ALA A 55 4.40 7.62 -10.14
N PHE A 56 5.70 7.35 -10.01
CA PHE A 56 6.32 6.17 -10.58
C PHE A 56 7.03 5.38 -9.48
N THR A 57 6.95 4.05 -9.58
CA THR A 57 7.74 3.18 -8.72
C THR A 57 9.16 3.02 -9.25
N ALA A 58 10.14 2.85 -8.34
CA ALA A 58 11.52 2.55 -8.71
C ALA A 58 11.72 1.10 -9.17
N GLY A 59 10.75 0.21 -8.89
CA GLY A 59 10.73 -1.18 -9.31
C GLY A 59 9.29 -1.65 -9.48
N PRO A 60 8.80 -1.91 -10.71
CA PRO A 60 7.38 -2.13 -11.00
C PRO A 60 6.89 -3.54 -10.64
N ILE A 61 7.26 -4.04 -9.46
CA ILE A 61 6.77 -5.29 -8.87
C ILE A 61 6.81 -5.21 -7.34
N CYS A 62 5.99 -5.99 -6.64
CA CYS A 62 5.70 -5.87 -5.20
C CYS A 62 6.93 -5.63 -4.31
N SER A 63 7.77 -6.64 -4.12
CA SER A 63 8.85 -6.57 -3.14
C SER A 63 10.01 -5.63 -3.52
N PRO A 64 10.42 -5.47 -4.78
CA PRO A 64 11.35 -4.42 -5.18
C PRO A 64 10.81 -3.01 -4.91
N SER A 65 9.56 -2.74 -5.29
CA SER A 65 8.92 -1.45 -5.04
C SER A 65 8.87 -1.12 -3.54
N ARG A 66 8.42 -2.06 -2.71
CA ARG A 66 8.35 -1.89 -1.26
C ARG A 66 9.72 -1.70 -0.63
N SER A 67 10.71 -2.49 -1.03
CA SER A 67 12.08 -2.34 -0.55
C SER A 67 12.62 -0.92 -0.82
N SER A 68 12.30 -0.36 -1.99
CA SER A 68 12.67 1.01 -2.34
C SER A 68 11.98 2.04 -1.46
N ILE A 69 10.71 1.87 -1.18
CA ILE A 69 9.93 2.80 -0.36
C ILE A 69 10.44 2.76 1.10
N TYR A 70 10.69 1.56 1.64
CA TYR A 70 11.16 1.42 3.02
C TYR A 70 12.59 1.90 3.25
N THR A 71 13.41 1.99 2.22
CA THR A 71 14.82 2.40 2.34
C THR A 71 15.13 3.75 1.70
N GLY A 72 14.22 4.28 0.85
CA GLY A 72 14.49 5.45 0.03
C GLY A 72 15.52 5.21 -1.08
N MET A 73 15.88 3.96 -1.38
CA MET A 73 16.96 3.62 -2.32
C MET A 73 16.43 2.83 -3.53
N HIS A 74 17.08 2.99 -4.68
CA HIS A 74 16.73 2.20 -5.86
C HIS A 74 17.03 0.70 -5.67
N PRO A 75 16.18 -0.21 -6.20
CA PRO A 75 16.35 -1.65 -6.05
C PRO A 75 17.68 -2.15 -6.59
N THR A 76 18.19 -1.56 -7.66
CA THR A 76 19.48 -1.93 -8.27
C THR A 76 20.66 -1.57 -7.38
N THR A 77 20.55 -0.51 -6.60
CA THR A 77 21.58 -0.10 -5.62
C THR A 77 21.66 -1.07 -4.45
N LEU A 78 20.49 -1.58 -4.02
CA LEU A 78 20.40 -2.52 -2.90
C LEU A 78 20.54 -4.00 -3.30
N GLY A 79 20.49 -4.32 -4.59
CA GLY A 79 20.39 -5.70 -5.07
C GLY A 79 19.00 -6.32 -4.88
N THR A 80 17.98 -5.51 -4.61
CA THR A 80 16.59 -5.95 -4.33
C THR A 80 15.69 -5.95 -5.56
N HIS A 81 16.27 -5.95 -6.77
CA HIS A 81 15.51 -5.82 -8.02
C HIS A 81 14.82 -7.11 -8.50
N HIS A 82 15.15 -8.26 -7.93
CA HIS A 82 14.45 -9.51 -8.21
C HIS A 82 13.27 -9.71 -7.26
N HIS A 83 12.15 -10.16 -7.80
CA HIS A 83 10.94 -10.39 -7.02
C HIS A 83 11.14 -11.46 -5.94
N ARG A 84 10.84 -11.13 -4.69
CA ARG A 84 10.94 -12.01 -3.52
C ARG A 84 12.33 -12.64 -3.34
N SER A 85 13.36 -11.87 -3.63
CA SER A 85 14.72 -12.23 -3.28
C SER A 85 14.98 -11.99 -1.79
N ALA A 86 15.93 -12.74 -1.22
CA ALA A 86 16.39 -12.54 0.15
C ALA A 86 17.75 -11.83 0.11
N VAL A 87 17.77 -10.55 0.43
CA VAL A 87 18.99 -9.73 0.44
C VAL A 87 19.34 -9.38 1.88
N ILE A 88 20.58 -9.62 2.28
CA ILE A 88 21.08 -9.12 3.54
C ILE A 88 21.18 -7.59 3.43
N ARG A 89 20.55 -6.90 4.36
CA ARG A 89 20.54 -5.44 4.38
C ARG A 89 21.98 -4.91 4.56
N PRO A 90 22.46 -4.04 3.65
CA PRO A 90 23.79 -3.45 3.80
C PRO A 90 23.91 -2.65 5.10
N ALA A 91 25.11 -2.65 5.67
CA ALA A 91 25.40 -1.84 6.86
C ALA A 91 25.12 -0.36 6.58
N GLY A 92 24.47 0.29 7.53
CA GLY A 92 24.09 1.72 7.42
C GLY A 92 22.81 1.99 6.61
N VAL A 93 22.17 0.95 6.06
CA VAL A 93 20.84 1.09 5.46
C VAL A 93 19.78 0.79 6.50
N GLU A 94 19.00 1.80 6.86
CA GLU A 94 17.91 1.67 7.82
C GLU A 94 16.55 1.64 7.13
N LEU A 95 15.58 0.95 7.74
CA LEU A 95 14.20 0.95 7.29
C LEU A 95 13.47 2.19 7.83
N LEU A 96 12.54 2.70 7.04
CA LEU A 96 11.69 3.85 7.41
C LEU A 96 11.06 3.68 8.81
N ASN A 97 10.56 2.48 9.12
CA ASN A 97 9.98 2.18 10.42
C ASN A 97 10.99 2.38 11.56
N LYS A 98 12.23 1.91 11.39
CA LYS A 98 13.29 2.09 12.38
C LYS A 98 13.64 3.56 12.56
N MET A 99 13.80 4.29 11.45
CA MET A 99 14.10 5.72 11.50
C MET A 99 13.00 6.52 12.23
N LEU A 100 11.73 6.16 11.99
CA LEU A 100 10.60 6.80 12.67
C LEU A 100 10.52 6.41 14.14
N MET A 101 10.82 5.16 14.50
CA MET A 101 10.93 4.75 15.91
C MET A 101 12.00 5.53 16.65
N ASP A 102 13.17 5.70 16.05
CA ASP A 102 14.27 6.49 16.63
C ASP A 102 13.87 7.96 16.79
N ALA A 103 12.97 8.45 15.93
CA ALA A 103 12.35 9.77 16.06
C ALA A 103 11.20 9.83 17.08
N GLY A 104 10.90 8.75 17.80
CA GLY A 104 9.90 8.72 18.87
C GLY A 104 8.50 8.23 18.47
N TYR A 105 8.30 7.75 17.24
CA TYR A 105 7.02 7.21 16.79
C TYR A 105 6.75 5.80 17.31
N ALA A 106 5.48 5.49 17.56
CA ALA A 106 5.00 4.11 17.65
C ALA A 106 4.75 3.59 16.23
N CYS A 107 5.39 2.50 15.82
CA CYS A 107 5.35 2.03 14.44
C CYS A 107 4.77 0.62 14.33
N THR A 108 3.94 0.37 13.31
CA THR A 108 3.63 -1.00 12.88
C THR A 108 4.89 -1.67 12.31
N ALA A 109 4.91 -3.00 12.29
CA ALA A 109 5.97 -3.75 11.62
C ALA A 109 6.04 -3.38 10.12
N PRO A 110 7.25 -3.43 9.53
CA PRO A 110 7.40 -3.31 8.08
C PRO A 110 6.66 -4.43 7.35
N ASP A 111 6.32 -4.18 6.08
CA ASP A 111 5.70 -5.19 5.23
C ASP A 111 6.61 -6.44 5.13
N ASN A 112 6.02 -7.62 5.26
CA ASN A 112 6.73 -8.89 5.10
C ASN A 112 7.09 -9.22 3.63
N ASP A 113 6.52 -8.50 2.67
CA ASP A 113 6.82 -8.64 1.23
C ASP A 113 7.85 -7.59 0.78
N ILE A 114 8.96 -7.51 1.50
CA ILE A 114 10.18 -6.78 1.13
C ILE A 114 11.31 -7.78 0.88
N ASN A 115 12.29 -7.38 0.06
CA ASN A 115 13.43 -8.24 -0.27
C ASN A 115 14.58 -8.16 0.74
N LEU A 116 14.42 -7.42 1.80
CA LEU A 116 15.44 -7.21 2.82
C LEU A 116 15.15 -8.09 4.04
N TYR A 117 16.19 -8.73 4.53
CA TYR A 117 16.09 -9.47 5.78
C TYR A 117 15.96 -8.49 6.96
N VAL A 118 14.93 -8.70 7.77
CA VAL A 118 14.71 -8.02 9.05
C VAL A 118 14.98 -9.02 10.16
N ALA A 119 15.93 -8.72 11.02
CA ALA A 119 16.25 -9.61 12.13
C ALA A 119 15.08 -9.69 13.12
N LYS A 120 14.98 -10.83 13.82
CA LYS A 120 13.86 -11.05 14.73
C LYS A 120 13.84 -10.03 15.88
N ASP A 121 14.97 -9.75 16.45
CA ASP A 121 15.15 -8.77 17.54
C ASP A 121 14.78 -7.34 17.09
N GLU A 122 14.97 -7.02 15.83
CA GLU A 122 14.49 -5.77 15.23
C GLU A 122 12.97 -5.82 15.03
N SER A 123 12.43 -6.92 14.49
CA SER A 123 11.00 -7.06 14.24
C SER A 123 10.16 -7.05 15.52
N ASP A 124 10.68 -7.60 16.61
CA ASP A 124 10.01 -7.67 17.92
C ASP A 124 9.81 -6.28 18.57
N GLN A 125 10.45 -5.23 18.05
CA GLN A 125 10.28 -3.84 18.50
C GLN A 125 9.05 -3.14 17.91
N TYR A 126 8.46 -3.70 16.85
CA TYR A 126 7.31 -3.12 16.18
C TYR A 126 5.99 -3.70 16.70
N TYR A 127 4.92 -2.95 16.54
CA TYR A 127 3.58 -3.43 16.82
C TYR A 127 3.05 -4.27 15.67
N ASP A 128 2.37 -5.37 15.97
CA ASP A 128 1.58 -6.09 14.99
C ASP A 128 0.47 -5.19 14.43
N CYS A 129 0.25 -5.23 13.12
CA CYS A 129 -0.71 -4.35 12.45
C CYS A 129 -2.16 -4.57 12.94
N GLY A 130 -2.52 -5.80 13.29
CA GLY A 130 -3.86 -6.14 13.77
C GLY A 130 -4.16 -5.60 15.17
N ASP A 131 -3.15 -5.55 16.02
CA ASP A 131 -3.29 -5.13 17.42
C ASP A 131 -2.79 -3.70 17.67
N PHE A 132 -2.24 -3.03 16.68
CA PHE A 132 -1.65 -1.71 16.81
C PHE A 132 -2.56 -0.70 17.50
N TRP A 133 -3.80 -0.59 17.04
CA TRP A 133 -4.77 0.39 17.57
C TRP A 133 -5.15 0.15 19.02
N LYS A 134 -5.06 -1.11 19.50
CA LYS A 134 -5.38 -1.48 20.88
C LYS A 134 -4.23 -1.22 21.84
N HIS A 135 -2.98 -1.42 21.38
CA HIS A 135 -1.82 -1.52 22.25
C HIS A 135 -0.79 -0.39 22.09
N ARG A 136 -0.91 0.46 21.04
CA ARG A 136 0.03 1.56 20.85
C ARG A 136 -0.04 2.57 22.00
N PRO A 137 1.09 3.21 22.38
CA PRO A 137 1.08 4.34 23.31
C PRO A 137 0.24 5.48 22.75
N GLN A 138 -0.63 6.06 23.60
CA GLN A 138 -1.52 7.14 23.17
C GLN A 138 -0.83 8.52 23.21
N ASP A 139 0.25 8.64 23.94
CA ASP A 139 1.07 9.83 24.13
C ASP A 139 2.16 10.03 23.07
N LYS A 140 2.32 9.06 22.15
CA LYS A 140 3.28 9.12 21.05
C LYS A 140 2.61 9.32 19.69
N PRO A 141 3.26 10.04 18.77
CA PRO A 141 2.86 10.02 17.37
C PRO A 141 3.02 8.60 16.83
N PHE A 142 2.27 8.27 15.79
CA PHE A 142 2.32 6.94 15.19
C PHE A 142 2.65 6.96 13.69
N PHE A 143 3.29 5.90 13.24
CA PHE A 143 3.36 5.48 11.85
C PHE A 143 2.66 4.14 11.71
N ALA A 144 1.53 4.12 11.04
CA ALA A 144 0.77 2.90 10.79
C ALA A 144 0.72 2.60 9.30
N TYR A 145 1.22 1.42 8.90
CA TYR A 145 1.12 0.90 7.55
C TYR A 145 0.06 -0.18 7.48
N HIS A 146 -0.89 -0.01 6.58
CA HIS A 146 -1.94 -0.98 6.29
C HIS A 146 -1.91 -1.40 4.83
N LYS A 147 -1.69 -2.68 4.61
CA LYS A 147 -1.72 -3.30 3.30
C LYS A 147 -3.08 -3.95 3.04
N LEU A 148 -3.77 -3.47 2.02
CA LEU A 148 -5.04 -4.04 1.59
C LEU A 148 -4.78 -5.12 0.52
N GLY A 149 -5.09 -6.36 0.84
CA GLY A 149 -4.81 -7.52 -0.02
C GLY A 149 -5.93 -7.87 -1.01
N SER A 150 -7.07 -7.19 -0.95
CA SER A 150 -8.28 -7.55 -1.72
C SER A 150 -8.09 -7.50 -3.24
N SER A 151 -7.21 -6.66 -3.76
CA SER A 151 -6.91 -6.53 -5.19
C SER A 151 -5.67 -7.33 -5.66
N HIS A 152 -5.06 -8.14 -4.79
CA HIS A 152 -3.85 -8.88 -5.15
C HIS A 152 -4.12 -9.95 -6.21
N ALA A 153 -3.23 -10.09 -7.19
CA ALA A 153 -3.34 -11.03 -8.33
C ALA A 153 -3.54 -12.50 -7.95
N SER A 154 -3.28 -12.90 -6.70
CA SER A 154 -3.56 -14.27 -6.23
C SER A 154 -5.03 -14.69 -6.36
N VAL A 155 -5.94 -13.71 -6.52
CA VAL A 155 -7.37 -14.00 -6.72
C VAL A 155 -7.65 -14.80 -7.99
N PHE A 156 -6.84 -14.61 -9.04
CA PHE A 156 -6.97 -15.39 -10.28
C PHE A 156 -6.77 -16.92 -10.11
N LYS A 157 -6.31 -17.33 -8.92
CA LYS A 157 -6.20 -18.76 -8.55
C LYS A 157 -7.44 -19.28 -7.84
N LEU A 158 -8.39 -18.44 -7.52
CA LEU A 158 -9.61 -18.78 -6.83
C LEU A 158 -10.74 -19.04 -7.86
N THR A 159 -11.70 -19.87 -7.47
CA THR A 159 -12.96 -19.93 -8.23
C THR A 159 -13.69 -18.59 -8.09
N PRO A 160 -14.58 -18.22 -9.01
CA PRO A 160 -15.38 -16.99 -8.89
C PRO A 160 -16.11 -16.90 -7.54
N GLU A 161 -16.67 -18.03 -7.06
CA GLU A 161 -17.37 -18.08 -5.78
C GLU A 161 -16.43 -17.82 -4.59
N ASP A 162 -15.25 -18.43 -4.58
CA ASP A 162 -14.27 -18.22 -3.50
C ASP A 162 -13.64 -16.83 -3.57
N ALA A 163 -13.39 -16.31 -4.76
CA ALA A 163 -12.94 -14.95 -4.97
C ALA A 163 -13.93 -13.93 -4.37
N ARG A 164 -15.21 -14.14 -4.60
CA ARG A 164 -16.28 -13.32 -4.05
C ARG A 164 -16.31 -13.34 -2.52
N LYS A 165 -16.26 -14.52 -1.90
CA LYS A 165 -16.24 -14.67 -0.43
C LYS A 165 -15.06 -13.94 0.23
N VAL A 166 -13.91 -13.95 -0.43
CA VAL A 166 -12.68 -13.34 0.11
C VAL A 166 -12.63 -11.82 -0.15
N ARG A 167 -13.16 -11.38 -1.30
CA ARG A 167 -12.94 -10.01 -1.78
C ARG A 167 -14.10 -9.07 -1.51
N SER A 168 -15.30 -9.57 -1.56
CA SER A 168 -16.49 -8.76 -1.46
C SER A 168 -17.51 -9.32 -0.47
N PRO A 169 -17.07 -9.73 0.75
CA PRO A 169 -17.99 -10.35 1.71
C PRO A 169 -19.07 -9.39 2.22
N LEU A 170 -18.89 -8.09 1.97
CA LEU A 170 -19.81 -7.04 2.43
C LEU A 170 -20.66 -6.46 1.29
N LEU A 171 -20.46 -6.90 0.04
CA LEU A 171 -21.24 -6.44 -1.10
C LEU A 171 -22.35 -7.41 -1.42
N SER A 172 -23.54 -6.88 -1.67
CA SER A 172 -24.67 -7.60 -2.23
C SER A 172 -24.50 -7.81 -3.75
N ASP A 173 -25.33 -8.65 -4.37
CA ASP A 173 -25.22 -8.96 -5.80
C ASP A 173 -25.44 -7.75 -6.70
N ASP A 174 -26.32 -6.84 -6.29
CA ASP A 174 -26.67 -5.60 -6.99
C ASP A 174 -25.60 -4.50 -6.85
N GLU A 175 -24.65 -4.68 -5.93
CA GLU A 175 -23.48 -3.79 -5.78
C GLU A 175 -22.28 -4.25 -6.61
N LEU A 176 -22.33 -5.42 -7.23
CA LEU A 176 -21.27 -5.92 -8.10
C LEU A 176 -21.46 -5.38 -9.53
N HIS A 177 -20.34 -5.08 -10.18
CA HIS A 177 -20.36 -4.72 -11.60
C HIS A 177 -20.74 -5.93 -12.45
N ASP A 178 -21.55 -5.72 -13.47
CA ASP A 178 -21.75 -6.70 -14.53
C ASP A 178 -20.43 -6.80 -15.33
N PRO A 179 -19.84 -7.99 -15.50
CA PRO A 179 -18.64 -8.17 -16.33
C PRO A 179 -18.77 -7.63 -17.75
N GLN A 180 -20.01 -7.56 -18.29
CA GLN A 180 -20.25 -7.01 -19.62
C GLN A 180 -20.08 -5.48 -19.69
N ASP A 181 -20.26 -4.78 -18.57
CA ASP A 181 -20.15 -3.31 -18.51
C ASP A 181 -18.72 -2.84 -18.24
N VAL A 182 -17.85 -3.72 -17.77
CA VAL A 182 -16.45 -3.37 -17.45
C VAL A 182 -15.62 -3.24 -18.74
N PRO A 183 -14.90 -2.12 -18.96
CA PRO A 183 -14.07 -1.97 -20.14
C PRO A 183 -12.90 -2.95 -20.13
N VAL A 184 -12.74 -3.68 -21.23
CA VAL A 184 -11.62 -4.57 -21.45
C VAL A 184 -10.42 -3.76 -21.94
N PRO A 185 -9.22 -3.95 -21.35
CA PRO A 185 -8.01 -3.28 -21.81
C PRO A 185 -7.73 -3.54 -23.27
N SER A 186 -7.33 -2.51 -24.04
CA SER A 186 -7.14 -2.62 -25.50
C SER A 186 -6.05 -3.60 -25.96
N PHE A 187 -5.22 -4.07 -25.05
CA PHE A 187 -4.14 -5.03 -25.33
C PHE A 187 -4.56 -6.49 -25.13
N VAL A 188 -5.83 -6.77 -24.75
CA VAL A 188 -6.39 -8.10 -24.64
C VAL A 188 -7.65 -8.22 -25.49
N PRO A 189 -8.01 -9.43 -26.00
CA PRO A 189 -9.23 -9.60 -26.76
C PRO A 189 -10.46 -9.53 -25.86
N ASP A 190 -11.47 -8.81 -26.33
CA ASP A 190 -12.77 -8.78 -25.67
C ASP A 190 -13.57 -10.04 -26.04
N THR A 191 -13.49 -11.04 -25.19
CA THR A 191 -14.16 -12.34 -25.37
C THR A 191 -14.90 -12.73 -24.09
N PRO A 192 -15.95 -13.59 -24.18
CA PRO A 192 -16.63 -14.09 -22.97
C PRO A 192 -15.66 -14.68 -21.95
N LEU A 193 -14.69 -15.48 -22.39
CA LEU A 193 -13.68 -16.08 -21.52
C LEU A 193 -12.84 -15.04 -20.76
N PHE A 194 -12.61 -13.86 -21.35
CA PHE A 194 -11.82 -12.83 -20.71
C PHE A 194 -12.62 -11.99 -19.71
N ARG A 195 -13.94 -12.05 -19.81
CA ARG A 195 -14.87 -11.35 -18.93
C ARG A 195 -15.34 -12.17 -17.73
N GLU A 196 -15.09 -13.51 -17.74
CA GLU A 196 -15.33 -14.41 -16.61
C GLU A 196 -14.22 -14.30 -15.52
#